data_612bf3d73f7aa0683e1dc23871c82406
#
_entry.id   612bf3d73f7aa0683e1dc23871c82406
#
_cell.length_a   1.000
_cell.length_b   1.000
_cell.length_c   1.000
_cell.angle_alpha   90.00
_cell.angle_beta   90.00
_cell.angle_gamma   90.00
#
_symmetry.space_group_name_H-M   'P 1'
#
loop_
_entity.id
_entity.type
_entity.pdbx_description
1 polymer ?
#
loop_
_entity_poly.entity_id
_entity_poly.type
_entity_poly.pdbx_seq_one_letter_code
_entity_poly.pdbx_strand_id
1 'polypeptide(L)'
;DNTFATPALQRPLEHGADVVVHSATQYLGGHSDVVGGIVATSDEELAQRLRYLQNAVGAVPSPFDCYLVLRGLKTLDVRMERHSANAAVIAEALQAHPQVERVRYPGLESHPTHRVAARQMSGFGGMVSFECGGGEAAALEVVSHTELFTLAESLGAVESLIEHPGRMTHASAAGSPLEVPASLVRCSVGIEDAADLVADLTAALDRLP
;
A
#
# COMPACT_ATOMS: atom_id res chain seq x y z
N ASP A 1 -0.24 -12.24 -4.47
CA ASP A 1 -0.11 -10.80 -4.77
C ASP A 1 1.06 -10.21 -3.99
N ASN A 2 1.95 -9.50 -4.67
CA ASN A 2 3.13 -8.86 -4.08
C ASN A 2 3.16 -7.35 -4.35
N THR A 3 2.00 -6.77 -4.60
CA THR A 3 1.87 -5.35 -4.98
C THR A 3 2.46 -4.41 -3.92
N PHE A 4 2.22 -4.65 -2.63
CA PHE A 4 2.68 -3.78 -1.54
C PHE A 4 4.19 -3.84 -1.32
N ALA A 5 4.77 -5.02 -1.43
CA ALA A 5 6.21 -5.20 -1.20
C ALA A 5 7.05 -4.89 -2.45
N THR A 6 6.51 -5.16 -3.65
CA THR A 6 7.24 -5.10 -4.91
C THR A 6 8.44 -6.07 -4.96
N PRO A 7 9.07 -6.30 -6.10
CA PRO A 7 10.29 -7.13 -6.14
C PRO A 7 11.51 -6.45 -5.49
N ALA A 8 11.42 -5.15 -5.16
CA ALA A 8 12.47 -4.46 -4.42
C ALA A 8 12.57 -4.93 -2.96
N LEU A 9 11.42 -5.20 -2.32
CA LEU A 9 11.40 -5.59 -0.90
C LEU A 9 11.16 -7.07 -0.66
N GLN A 10 10.47 -7.78 -1.57
CA GLN A 10 10.17 -9.21 -1.43
C GLN A 10 10.14 -9.91 -2.78
N ARG A 11 10.66 -11.14 -2.84
CA ARG A 11 10.70 -11.99 -4.04
C ARG A 11 10.02 -13.33 -3.78
N PRO A 12 8.69 -13.43 -3.89
CA PRO A 12 7.96 -14.63 -3.49
C PRO A 12 8.32 -15.90 -4.25
N LEU A 13 8.81 -15.80 -5.50
CA LEU A 13 9.31 -16.96 -6.25
C LEU A 13 10.49 -17.65 -5.53
N GLU A 14 11.34 -16.89 -4.84
CA GLU A 14 12.46 -17.42 -4.05
C GLU A 14 11.98 -18.11 -2.75
N HIS A 15 10.71 -17.89 -2.37
CA HIS A 15 10.05 -18.48 -1.21
C HIS A 15 9.04 -19.59 -1.58
N GLY A 16 9.07 -20.07 -2.84
CA GLY A 16 8.27 -21.21 -3.29
C GLY A 16 6.89 -20.86 -3.87
N ALA A 17 6.65 -19.61 -4.20
CA ALA A 17 5.45 -19.26 -4.97
C ALA A 17 5.60 -19.71 -6.43
N ASP A 18 4.54 -20.26 -7.02
CA ASP A 18 4.51 -20.65 -8.43
C ASP A 18 4.26 -19.46 -9.36
N VAL A 19 3.47 -18.52 -8.89
CA VAL A 19 3.07 -17.31 -9.64
C VAL A 19 3.07 -16.11 -8.70
N VAL A 20 3.57 -14.99 -9.17
CA VAL A 20 3.52 -13.71 -8.49
C VAL A 20 2.76 -12.70 -9.34
N VAL A 21 1.82 -11.98 -8.72
CA VAL A 21 1.05 -10.93 -9.36
C VAL A 21 1.43 -9.58 -8.75
N HIS A 22 1.56 -8.57 -9.59
CA HIS A 22 1.73 -7.19 -9.17
C HIS A 22 0.71 -6.31 -9.88
N SER A 23 0.08 -5.38 -9.18
CA SER A 23 -0.51 -4.23 -9.84
C SER A 23 0.59 -3.29 -10.33
N ALA A 24 0.61 -3.00 -11.62
CA ALA A 24 1.51 -2.00 -12.18
C ALA A 24 0.98 -0.57 -11.96
N THR A 25 -0.30 -0.43 -11.65
CA THR A 25 -0.99 0.81 -11.28
C THR A 25 -0.36 1.47 -10.06
N GLN A 26 0.06 0.65 -9.08
CA GLN A 26 0.59 1.07 -7.79
C GLN A 26 2.11 1.36 -7.85
N TYR A 27 2.89 0.83 -6.91
CA TYR A 27 4.32 1.10 -6.76
C TYR A 27 5.18 0.90 -8.01
N LEU A 28 4.84 -0.07 -8.89
CA LEU A 28 5.64 -0.31 -10.10
C LEU A 28 5.59 0.89 -11.06
N GLY A 29 4.40 1.44 -11.32
CA GLY A 29 4.22 2.70 -12.03
C GLY A 29 4.63 3.89 -11.14
N GLY A 30 4.03 4.00 -9.97
CA GLY A 30 4.39 4.90 -8.89
C GLY A 30 4.02 6.37 -9.07
N HIS A 31 3.29 6.73 -10.13
CA HIS A 31 3.04 8.13 -10.50
C HIS A 31 1.57 8.43 -10.83
N SER A 32 0.64 7.56 -10.45
CA SER A 32 -0.81 7.72 -10.65
C SER A 32 -1.21 7.97 -12.13
N ASP A 33 -0.44 7.46 -13.08
CA ASP A 33 -0.54 7.76 -14.52
C ASP A 33 -0.77 6.54 -15.41
N VAL A 34 -0.88 5.34 -14.84
CA VAL A 34 -1.08 4.08 -15.57
C VAL A 34 -1.93 3.09 -14.80
N VAL A 35 -2.73 2.31 -15.51
CA VAL A 35 -3.46 1.16 -14.97
C VAL A 35 -2.96 -0.11 -15.64
N GLY A 36 -2.55 -1.11 -14.87
CA GLY A 36 -2.03 -2.35 -15.44
C GLY A 36 -1.67 -3.40 -14.40
N GLY A 37 -1.27 -4.56 -14.88
CA GLY A 37 -0.84 -5.69 -14.05
C GLY A 37 0.33 -6.44 -14.67
N ILE A 38 1.12 -7.08 -13.82
CA ILE A 38 2.23 -7.93 -14.22
C ILE A 38 2.10 -9.27 -13.51
N VAL A 39 2.32 -10.34 -14.26
CA VAL A 39 2.41 -11.70 -13.74
C VAL A 39 3.80 -12.24 -14.00
N ALA A 40 4.44 -12.82 -12.98
CA ALA A 40 5.74 -13.44 -13.08
C ALA A 40 5.67 -14.91 -12.60
N THR A 41 6.33 -15.79 -13.32
CA THR A 41 6.47 -17.21 -12.95
C THR A 41 7.80 -17.76 -13.48
N SER A 42 8.36 -18.75 -12.78
CA SER A 42 9.52 -19.54 -13.24
C SER A 42 9.12 -20.80 -14.02
N ASP A 43 7.82 -21.13 -14.06
CA ASP A 43 7.28 -22.29 -14.77
C ASP A 43 6.99 -21.93 -16.23
N GLU A 44 7.69 -22.61 -17.14
CA GLU A 44 7.56 -22.34 -18.59
C GLU A 44 6.19 -22.73 -19.15
N GLU A 45 5.56 -23.80 -18.65
CA GLU A 45 4.23 -24.22 -19.10
C GLU A 45 3.19 -23.19 -18.68
N LEU A 46 3.24 -22.73 -17.42
CA LEU A 46 2.38 -21.64 -16.95
C LEU A 46 2.62 -20.35 -17.74
N ALA A 47 3.87 -20.01 -18.00
CA ALA A 47 4.21 -18.81 -18.78
C ALA A 47 3.63 -18.87 -20.20
N GLN A 48 3.71 -20.01 -20.88
CA GLN A 48 3.12 -20.20 -22.21
C GLN A 48 1.61 -20.08 -22.17
N ARG A 49 0.95 -20.69 -21.18
CA ARG A 49 -0.49 -20.63 -21.01
C ARG A 49 -0.97 -19.21 -20.73
N LEU A 50 -0.25 -18.46 -19.88
CA LEU A 50 -0.55 -17.06 -19.58
C LEU A 50 -0.42 -16.18 -20.84
N ARG A 51 0.65 -16.35 -21.62
CA ARG A 51 0.83 -15.64 -22.91
C ARG A 51 -0.30 -15.94 -23.89
N TYR A 52 -0.70 -17.21 -23.98
CA TYR A 52 -1.83 -17.59 -24.82
C TYR A 52 -3.12 -16.89 -24.37
N LEU A 53 -3.44 -16.92 -23.07
CA LEU A 53 -4.64 -16.29 -22.52
C LEU A 53 -4.61 -14.78 -22.71
N GLN A 54 -3.47 -14.13 -22.47
CA GLN A 54 -3.29 -12.69 -22.69
C GLN A 54 -3.64 -12.31 -24.14
N ASN A 55 -3.11 -13.06 -25.11
CA ASN A 55 -3.39 -12.82 -26.52
C ASN A 55 -4.84 -13.12 -26.88
N ALA A 56 -5.38 -14.26 -26.44
CA ALA A 56 -6.73 -14.72 -26.79
C ALA A 56 -7.84 -13.80 -26.21
N VAL A 57 -7.64 -13.30 -25.00
CA VAL A 57 -8.56 -12.38 -24.31
C VAL A 57 -8.36 -10.93 -24.76
N GLY A 58 -7.17 -10.60 -25.25
CA GLY A 58 -6.81 -9.23 -25.66
C GLY A 58 -6.39 -8.33 -24.48
N ALA A 59 -6.00 -8.91 -23.33
CA ALA A 59 -5.50 -8.16 -22.18
C ALA A 59 -4.06 -7.68 -22.39
N VAL A 60 -3.86 -6.87 -23.42
CA VAL A 60 -2.55 -6.37 -23.86
C VAL A 60 -2.47 -4.88 -23.54
N PRO A 61 -1.47 -4.45 -22.73
CA PRO A 61 -1.29 -3.04 -22.42
C PRO A 61 -0.87 -2.24 -23.67
N SER A 62 -1.20 -0.95 -23.68
CA SER A 62 -0.75 -0.06 -24.75
C SER A 62 0.77 0.14 -24.69
N PRO A 63 1.42 0.46 -25.82
CA PRO A 63 2.85 0.80 -25.81
C PRO A 63 3.20 2.00 -24.91
N PHE A 64 2.28 2.95 -24.77
CA PHE A 64 2.47 4.12 -23.92
C PHE A 64 2.42 3.73 -22.44
N ASP A 65 1.47 2.88 -22.03
CA ASP A 65 1.41 2.36 -20.66
C ASP A 65 2.66 1.55 -20.31
N CYS A 66 3.13 0.71 -21.26
CA CYS A 66 4.40 -0.01 -21.11
C CYS A 66 5.59 0.95 -20.89
N TYR A 67 5.63 2.05 -21.65
CA TYR A 67 6.66 3.06 -21.49
C TYR A 67 6.61 3.72 -20.10
N LEU A 68 5.43 4.09 -19.61
CA LEU A 68 5.25 4.68 -18.29
C LEU A 68 5.70 3.73 -17.17
N VAL A 69 5.27 2.45 -17.24
CA VAL A 69 5.71 1.44 -16.27
C VAL A 69 7.22 1.23 -16.30
N LEU A 70 7.83 1.10 -17.49
CA LEU A 70 9.28 0.95 -17.63
C LEU A 70 10.03 2.17 -17.10
N ARG A 71 9.48 3.37 -17.26
CA ARG A 71 10.02 4.60 -16.70
C ARG A 71 9.93 4.60 -15.17
N GLY A 72 8.79 4.23 -14.61
CA GLY A 72 8.56 4.11 -13.16
C GLY A 72 9.49 3.09 -12.49
N LEU A 73 9.70 1.93 -13.13
CA LEU A 73 10.59 0.88 -12.63
C LEU A 73 12.04 1.33 -12.42
N LYS A 74 12.53 2.31 -13.19
CA LYS A 74 13.91 2.83 -13.06
C LYS A 74 14.19 3.50 -11.73
N THR A 75 13.15 3.90 -10.99
CA THR A 75 13.25 4.54 -9.68
C THR A 75 12.60 3.72 -8.57
N LEU A 76 12.20 2.48 -8.87
CA LEU A 76 11.44 1.66 -7.92
C LEU A 76 12.19 1.47 -6.59
N ASP A 77 13.45 1.12 -6.65
CA ASP A 77 14.27 0.81 -5.46
C ASP A 77 14.39 2.02 -4.53
N VAL A 78 14.80 3.17 -5.05
CA VAL A 78 14.93 4.41 -4.26
C VAL A 78 13.59 4.92 -3.73
N ARG A 79 12.49 4.69 -4.47
CA ARG A 79 11.15 5.03 -3.99
C ARG A 79 10.73 4.10 -2.85
N MET A 80 10.93 2.79 -3.00
CA MET A 80 10.56 1.82 -1.96
C MET A 80 11.37 2.00 -0.68
N GLU A 81 12.64 2.39 -0.78
CA GLU A 81 13.45 2.79 0.37
C GLU A 81 12.83 3.99 1.09
N ARG A 82 12.48 5.06 0.37
CA ARG A 82 11.88 6.26 0.95
C ARG A 82 10.48 6.00 1.51
N HIS A 83 9.62 5.28 0.78
CA HIS A 83 8.30 4.87 1.27
C HIS A 83 8.40 4.10 2.59
N SER A 84 9.32 3.13 2.67
CA SER A 84 9.51 2.32 3.87
C SER A 84 10.04 3.14 5.04
N ALA A 85 10.98 4.04 4.80
CA ALA A 85 11.53 4.92 5.83
C ALA A 85 10.46 5.87 6.38
N ASN A 86 9.69 6.51 5.50
CA ASN A 86 8.60 7.41 5.90
C ASN A 86 7.51 6.66 6.67
N ALA A 87 7.10 5.47 6.18
CA ALA A 87 6.08 4.66 6.81
C ALA A 87 6.48 4.19 8.21
N ALA A 88 7.75 3.87 8.44
CA ALA A 88 8.25 3.52 9.77
C ALA A 88 8.10 4.68 10.75
N VAL A 89 8.52 5.88 10.37
CA VAL A 89 8.41 7.10 11.20
C VAL A 89 6.94 7.41 11.52
N ILE A 90 6.06 7.32 10.52
CA ILE A 90 4.62 7.53 10.70
C ILE A 90 4.01 6.47 11.61
N ALA A 91 4.36 5.19 11.44
CA ALA A 91 3.84 4.12 12.28
C ALA A 91 4.23 4.29 13.75
N GLU A 92 5.46 4.74 14.03
CA GLU A 92 5.92 5.07 15.38
C GLU A 92 5.16 6.28 15.98
N ALA A 93 5.00 7.35 15.20
CA ALA A 93 4.26 8.53 15.64
C ALA A 93 2.79 8.20 15.95
N LEU A 94 2.12 7.44 15.07
CA LEU A 94 0.75 6.97 15.28
C LEU A 94 0.63 6.06 16.52
N GLN A 95 1.60 5.18 16.76
CA GLN A 95 1.58 4.29 17.92
C GLN A 95 1.70 5.07 19.25
N ALA A 96 2.34 6.22 19.23
CA ALA A 96 2.48 7.10 20.39
C ALA A 96 1.29 8.05 20.61
N HIS A 97 0.40 8.18 19.63
CA HIS A 97 -0.69 9.14 19.67
C HIS A 97 -1.87 8.66 20.52
N PRO A 98 -2.41 9.45 21.46
CA PRO A 98 -3.47 9.02 22.39
C PRO A 98 -4.81 8.68 21.70
N GLN A 99 -5.08 9.24 20.55
CA GLN A 99 -6.30 8.99 19.76
C GLN A 99 -6.21 7.75 18.86
N VAL A 100 -5.08 7.03 18.87
CA VAL A 100 -4.86 5.83 18.05
C VAL A 100 -4.88 4.60 18.96
N GLU A 101 -5.82 3.69 18.73
CA GLU A 101 -5.97 2.46 19.50
C GLU A 101 -5.02 1.35 19.03
N ARG A 102 -4.76 1.30 17.73
CA ARG A 102 -3.91 0.26 17.13
C ARG A 102 -3.29 0.73 15.83
N VAL A 103 -2.03 0.37 15.62
CA VAL A 103 -1.34 0.54 14.34
C VAL A 103 -1.05 -0.82 13.72
N ARG A 104 -1.28 -0.95 12.42
CA ARG A 104 -0.99 -2.13 11.61
C ARG A 104 0.09 -1.78 10.59
N TYR A 105 1.32 -2.14 10.91
CA TYR A 105 2.47 -1.98 10.05
C TYR A 105 3.44 -3.16 10.27
N PRO A 106 3.84 -3.89 9.20
CA PRO A 106 4.68 -5.09 9.36
C PRO A 106 6.04 -4.82 10.02
N GLY A 107 6.51 -3.57 10.01
CA GLY A 107 7.74 -3.15 10.68
C GLY A 107 7.66 -3.06 12.21
N LEU A 108 6.46 -3.00 12.78
CA LEU A 108 6.28 -2.99 14.23
C LEU A 108 6.31 -4.40 14.80
N GLU A 109 7.03 -4.62 15.91
CA GLU A 109 7.08 -5.92 16.59
C GLU A 109 5.70 -6.40 17.07
N SER A 110 4.77 -5.48 17.32
CA SER A 110 3.39 -5.76 17.69
C SER A 110 2.54 -6.32 16.55
N HIS A 111 3.02 -6.23 15.29
CA HIS A 111 2.29 -6.75 14.13
C HIS A 111 2.28 -8.28 14.14
N PRO A 112 1.13 -8.95 13.94
CA PRO A 112 1.02 -10.42 14.06
C PRO A 112 1.98 -11.21 13.19
N THR A 113 2.32 -10.69 12.01
CA THR A 113 3.21 -11.35 11.05
C THR A 113 4.59 -10.69 10.93
N HIS A 114 4.98 -9.83 11.88
CA HIS A 114 6.29 -9.15 11.89
C HIS A 114 7.46 -10.12 11.65
N ARG A 115 7.50 -11.24 12.39
CA ARG A 115 8.58 -12.24 12.25
C ARG A 115 8.66 -12.89 10.87
N VAL A 116 7.52 -13.01 10.16
CA VAL A 116 7.49 -13.53 8.79
C VAL A 116 8.01 -12.46 7.84
N ALA A 117 7.50 -11.24 7.96
CA ALA A 117 7.95 -10.11 7.16
C ALA A 117 9.46 -9.88 7.30
N ALA A 118 9.99 -9.84 8.54
CA ALA A 118 11.42 -9.67 8.81
C ALA A 118 12.33 -10.77 8.21
N ARG A 119 11.79 -11.98 7.96
CA ARG A 119 12.54 -13.05 7.28
C ARG A 119 12.49 -12.99 5.77
N GLN A 120 11.42 -12.45 5.21
CA GLN A 120 11.14 -12.53 3.77
C GLN A 120 11.34 -11.23 3.05
N MET A 121 11.35 -10.11 3.77
CA MET A 121 11.40 -8.77 3.20
C MET A 121 12.68 -8.04 3.61
N SER A 122 13.20 -7.20 2.72
CA SER A 122 14.33 -6.30 3.00
C SER A 122 13.91 -4.96 3.58
N GLY A 123 12.62 -4.67 3.61
CA GLY A 123 11.97 -3.48 4.19
C GLY A 123 10.47 -3.75 4.30
N PHE A 124 9.72 -2.90 4.99
CA PHE A 124 8.33 -3.19 5.35
C PHE A 124 7.29 -2.44 4.52
N GLY A 125 7.74 -1.68 3.51
CA GLY A 125 6.86 -0.99 2.55
C GLY A 125 6.23 0.29 3.09
N GLY A 126 5.39 0.91 2.25
CA GLY A 126 4.77 2.21 2.51
C GLY A 126 3.32 2.16 3.00
N MET A 127 2.76 0.98 3.29
CA MET A 127 1.37 0.87 3.72
C MET A 127 1.25 0.82 5.23
N VAL A 128 0.56 1.79 5.81
CA VAL A 128 0.26 1.87 7.25
C VAL A 128 -1.25 1.96 7.42
N SER A 129 -1.82 1.17 8.32
CA SER A 129 -3.21 1.34 8.73
C SER A 129 -3.29 1.51 10.24
N PHE A 130 -4.28 2.27 10.70
CA PHE A 130 -4.51 2.46 12.12
C PHE A 130 -6.00 2.54 12.45
N GLU A 131 -6.35 2.26 13.68
CA GLU A 131 -7.71 2.33 14.21
C GLU A 131 -7.80 3.53 15.14
N CYS A 132 -8.75 4.44 14.85
CA CYS A 132 -8.99 5.64 15.66
C CYS A 132 -9.79 5.30 16.92
N GLY A 133 -9.41 5.86 18.03
CA GLY A 133 -10.30 6.00 19.18
C GLY A 133 -11.54 6.82 18.80
N GLY A 134 -12.73 6.41 19.27
CA GLY A 134 -13.98 7.07 18.89
C GLY A 134 -14.68 6.51 17.64
N GLY A 135 -14.15 5.41 17.08
CA GLY A 135 -14.84 4.62 16.05
C GLY A 135 -14.90 5.29 14.68
N GLU A 136 -15.96 5.02 13.91
CA GLU A 136 -16.11 5.48 12.53
C GLU A 136 -16.12 7.01 12.41
N ALA A 137 -16.79 7.69 13.33
CA ALA A 137 -16.88 9.15 13.28
C ALA A 137 -15.51 9.81 13.39
N ALA A 138 -14.65 9.31 14.29
CA ALA A 138 -13.28 9.76 14.42
C ALA A 138 -12.44 9.48 13.18
N ALA A 139 -12.55 8.27 12.62
CA ALA A 139 -11.84 7.91 11.39
C ALA A 139 -12.22 8.84 10.22
N LEU A 140 -13.51 9.13 10.05
CA LEU A 140 -14.00 10.06 9.01
C LEU A 140 -13.53 11.49 9.24
N GLU A 141 -13.50 11.95 10.49
CA GLU A 141 -12.97 13.28 10.85
C GLU A 141 -11.48 13.38 10.44
N VAL A 142 -10.66 12.39 10.81
CA VAL A 142 -9.24 12.38 10.47
C VAL A 142 -9.01 12.43 8.97
N VAL A 143 -9.63 11.54 8.18
CA VAL A 143 -9.39 11.47 6.72
C VAL A 143 -9.89 12.71 5.98
N SER A 144 -10.78 13.50 6.58
CA SER A 144 -11.33 14.73 5.99
C SER A 144 -10.50 15.98 6.30
N HIS A 145 -9.50 15.89 7.17
CA HIS A 145 -8.75 17.05 7.67
C HIS A 145 -7.23 16.97 7.49
N THR A 146 -6.76 16.01 6.72
CA THR A 146 -5.37 16.01 6.24
C THR A 146 -5.21 16.98 5.08
N GLU A 147 -4.04 17.61 4.99
CA GLU A 147 -3.72 18.60 3.92
C GLU A 147 -2.70 18.03 2.92
N LEU A 148 -1.75 17.21 3.38
CA LEU A 148 -0.75 16.55 2.54
C LEU A 148 -1.20 15.17 2.09
N PHE A 149 -1.78 14.38 2.99
CA PHE A 149 -2.42 13.13 2.60
C PHE A 149 -3.72 13.43 1.85
N THR A 150 -3.73 13.14 0.57
CA THR A 150 -4.93 13.29 -0.26
C THR A 150 -5.96 12.20 0.06
N LEU A 151 -7.20 12.59 0.39
CA LEU A 151 -8.30 11.65 0.56
C LEU A 151 -8.67 11.03 -0.79
N ALA A 152 -8.21 9.83 -1.01
CA ALA A 152 -8.45 9.07 -2.24
C ALA A 152 -8.25 7.57 -2.01
N GLU A 153 -8.87 6.76 -2.84
CA GLU A 153 -8.53 5.34 -2.97
C GLU A 153 -7.17 5.16 -3.69
N SER A 154 -6.73 3.93 -3.86
CA SER A 154 -5.46 3.57 -4.45
C SER A 154 -4.28 3.63 -3.48
N LEU A 155 -3.07 3.40 -3.96
CA LEU A 155 -1.85 3.35 -3.15
C LEU A 155 -0.59 3.33 -4.03
N GLY A 156 0.55 3.54 -3.39
CA GLY A 156 1.86 3.27 -3.98
C GLY A 156 2.38 4.34 -4.94
N ALA A 157 1.73 5.49 -4.98
CA ALA A 157 2.21 6.65 -5.71
C ALA A 157 3.24 7.45 -4.87
N VAL A 158 3.97 8.34 -5.53
CA VAL A 158 4.94 9.22 -4.87
C VAL A 158 4.28 10.19 -3.90
N GLU A 159 3.02 10.58 -4.14
CA GLU A 159 2.17 11.32 -3.24
C GLU A 159 1.53 10.43 -2.17
N SER A 160 1.34 10.98 -0.98
CA SER A 160 0.66 10.31 0.14
C SER A 160 -0.85 10.33 -0.02
N LEU A 161 -1.48 9.17 0.16
CA LEU A 161 -2.93 8.99 0.12
C LEU A 161 -3.46 8.47 1.45
N ILE A 162 -4.69 8.87 1.79
CA ILE A 162 -5.41 8.40 2.96
C ILE A 162 -6.84 8.00 2.57
N GLU A 163 -7.35 6.93 3.16
CA GLU A 163 -8.73 6.51 2.93
C GLU A 163 -9.38 5.90 4.17
N HIS A 164 -10.72 5.86 4.14
CA HIS A 164 -11.53 5.07 5.04
C HIS A 164 -11.98 3.79 4.31
N PRO A 165 -11.31 2.63 4.51
CA PRO A 165 -11.55 1.43 3.68
C PRO A 165 -13.00 0.95 3.75
N GLY A 166 -13.63 0.98 4.92
CA GLY A 166 -15.00 0.52 5.12
C GLY A 166 -16.03 1.24 4.25
N ARG A 167 -15.78 2.51 3.89
CA ARG A 167 -16.70 3.29 3.04
C ARG A 167 -16.25 3.41 1.59
N MET A 168 -14.96 3.31 1.32
CA MET A 168 -14.42 3.59 -0.01
C MET A 168 -14.12 2.32 -0.80
N THR A 169 -13.30 1.42 -0.27
CA THR A 169 -12.79 0.27 -1.04
C THR A 169 -13.34 -1.07 -0.59
N HIS A 170 -13.78 -1.20 0.66
CA HIS A 170 -14.24 -2.46 1.25
C HIS A 170 -15.73 -2.47 1.64
N ALA A 171 -16.53 -1.52 1.14
CA ALA A 171 -17.97 -1.45 1.46
C ALA A 171 -18.73 -2.73 1.09
N SER A 172 -18.30 -3.44 0.04
CA SER A 172 -18.89 -4.73 -0.37
C SER A 172 -18.58 -5.87 0.59
N ALA A 173 -17.63 -5.72 1.51
CA ALA A 173 -17.27 -6.71 2.53
C ALA A 173 -18.12 -6.58 3.81
N ALA A 174 -18.95 -5.54 3.92
CA ALA A 174 -19.80 -5.30 5.10
C ALA A 174 -20.69 -6.51 5.40
N GLY A 175 -20.76 -6.93 6.67
CA GLY A 175 -21.52 -8.09 7.13
C GLY A 175 -20.87 -9.44 6.78
N SER A 176 -19.70 -9.48 6.19
CA SER A 176 -18.94 -10.70 5.87
C SER A 176 -17.78 -10.93 6.86
N PRO A 177 -17.16 -12.13 6.87
CA PRO A 177 -15.93 -12.36 7.65
C PRO A 177 -14.73 -11.51 7.22
N LEU A 178 -14.82 -10.79 6.09
CA LEU A 178 -13.79 -9.89 5.57
C LEU A 178 -14.10 -8.42 5.89
N GLU A 179 -15.12 -8.15 6.67
CA GLU A 179 -15.45 -6.79 7.09
C GLU A 179 -14.30 -6.16 7.87
N VAL A 180 -13.95 -4.94 7.50
CA VAL A 180 -12.90 -4.19 8.18
C VAL A 180 -13.49 -3.35 9.33
N PRO A 181 -12.70 -3.09 10.40
CA PRO A 181 -13.17 -2.21 11.48
C PRO A 181 -13.63 -0.85 10.96
N ALA A 182 -14.76 -0.36 11.45
CA ALA A 182 -15.29 0.95 11.06
C ALA A 182 -14.37 2.12 11.48
N SER A 183 -13.51 1.91 12.48
CA SER A 183 -12.49 2.88 12.93
C SER A 183 -11.20 2.87 12.09
N LEU A 184 -11.11 1.99 11.08
CA LEU A 184 -9.89 1.79 10.32
C LEU A 184 -9.65 2.92 9.32
N VAL A 185 -8.43 3.48 9.37
CA VAL A 185 -7.86 4.39 8.38
C VAL A 185 -6.68 3.69 7.70
N ARG A 186 -6.54 3.84 6.40
CA ARG A 186 -5.39 3.34 5.63
C ARG A 186 -4.62 4.51 5.02
N CYS A 187 -3.32 4.53 5.25
CA CYS A 187 -2.37 5.44 4.63
C CYS A 187 -1.50 4.69 3.61
N SER A 188 -1.43 5.21 2.40
CA SER A 188 -0.37 4.92 1.45
C SER A 188 0.65 6.04 1.57
N VAL A 189 1.74 5.77 2.27
CA VAL A 189 2.75 6.79 2.58
C VAL A 189 3.63 7.05 1.37
N GLY A 190 3.71 8.29 0.94
CA GLY A 190 4.50 8.76 -0.20
C GLY A 190 5.97 9.01 0.16
N ILE A 191 6.62 9.81 -0.70
CA ILE A 191 8.06 10.12 -0.59
C ILE A 191 8.35 11.56 -0.16
N GLU A 192 7.34 12.28 0.29
CA GLU A 192 7.44 13.65 0.83
C GLU A 192 8.35 13.68 2.07
N ASP A 193 8.52 14.84 2.67
CA ASP A 193 9.26 14.94 3.93
C ASP A 193 8.50 14.25 5.08
N ALA A 194 9.17 13.37 5.80
CA ALA A 194 8.54 12.56 6.86
C ALA A 194 8.02 13.40 8.03
N ALA A 195 8.70 14.52 8.37
CA ALA A 195 8.26 15.38 9.45
C ALA A 195 6.98 16.13 9.08
N ASP A 196 6.86 16.56 7.83
CA ASP A 196 5.65 17.21 7.32
C ASP A 196 4.46 16.24 7.31
N LEU A 197 4.67 14.98 6.88
CA LEU A 197 3.64 13.94 6.90
C LEU A 197 3.17 13.59 8.32
N VAL A 198 4.09 13.51 9.27
CA VAL A 198 3.75 13.30 10.69
C VAL A 198 2.97 14.49 11.25
N ALA A 199 3.39 15.72 10.93
CA ALA A 199 2.70 16.92 11.37
C ALA A 199 1.26 16.99 10.83
N ASP A 200 1.04 16.64 9.57
CA ASP A 200 -0.27 16.61 8.93
C ASP A 200 -1.21 15.60 9.62
N LEU A 201 -0.78 14.36 9.83
CA LEU A 201 -1.56 13.34 10.52
C LEU A 201 -1.83 13.71 11.98
N THR A 202 -0.83 14.23 12.69
CA THR A 202 -0.98 14.65 14.08
C THR A 202 -2.00 15.79 14.20
N ALA A 203 -1.92 16.79 13.32
CA ALA A 203 -2.88 17.90 13.30
C ALA A 203 -4.32 17.42 13.04
N ALA A 204 -4.51 16.44 12.17
CA ALA A 204 -5.83 15.85 11.93
C ALA A 204 -6.34 15.04 13.14
N LEU A 205 -5.47 14.27 13.81
CA LEU A 205 -5.80 13.48 15.01
C LEU A 205 -6.08 14.36 16.23
N ASP A 206 -5.36 15.47 16.41
CA ASP A 206 -5.54 16.41 17.51
C ASP A 206 -6.89 17.16 17.46
N ARG A 207 -7.61 17.10 16.36
CA ARG A 207 -8.98 17.63 16.25
C ARG A 207 -10.02 16.75 16.95
N LEU A 208 -9.67 15.49 17.20
CA LEU A 208 -10.57 14.56 17.90
C LEU A 208 -10.72 14.96 19.38
N PRO A 209 -11.92 14.81 19.96
CA PRO A 209 -12.23 15.20 21.33
C PRO A 209 -11.48 14.39 22.40
#